data_205d3270e97e57fa261288a7cd702725
#
_entry.id   205d3270e97e57fa261288a7cd702725
#
_cell.length_a   1.000
_cell.length_b   1.000
_cell.length_c   1.000
_cell.angle_alpha   90.00
_cell.angle_beta   90.00
_cell.angle_gamma   90.00
#
_symmetry.space_group_name_H-M   'P 1'
#
loop_
_entity.id
_entity.type
_entity.pdbx_description
1 polymer ?
#
loop_
_entity_poly.entity_id
_entity_poly.type
_entity_poly.pdbx_seq_one_letter_code
_entity_poly.pdbx_strand_id
1 'polypeptide(L)'
;MTTPNPCPKRVLVLDDDAAMAQTAALILNRLGYEAQSETNPAKSIRRLLDNEFDLLLTGNRMPGLNGFQVAHLLRTMGSMIPIILHTGGGGTFDSDDLRLVGILGVIKKPLSMNEFNLAFTSILQVHQN
;
A
#
# COMPACT_ATOMS: atom_id res chain seq x y z
N MET A 1 -25.02 10.54 -13.04
CA MET A 1 -23.58 10.56 -13.33
C MET A 1 -22.79 10.13 -12.12
N THR A 2 -21.97 9.16 -12.30
CA THR A 2 -21.12 8.71 -11.22
C THR A 2 -19.82 9.50 -11.22
N THR A 3 -19.58 10.21 -10.14
CA THR A 3 -18.25 10.77 -9.95
C THR A 3 -17.27 9.64 -9.65
N PRO A 4 -16.04 9.71 -10.15
CA PRO A 4 -15.05 8.74 -9.75
C PRO A 4 -14.94 8.74 -8.25
N ASN A 5 -14.90 7.56 -7.65
CA ASN A 5 -14.68 7.47 -6.22
C ASN A 5 -13.27 7.99 -5.93
N PRO A 6 -13.12 9.13 -5.22
CA PRO A 6 -11.79 9.67 -4.96
C PRO A 6 -10.99 8.84 -3.97
N CYS A 7 -11.66 7.91 -3.25
CA CYS A 7 -10.98 7.09 -2.26
C CYS A 7 -10.90 5.65 -2.76
N PRO A 8 -9.73 5.00 -2.64
CA PRO A 8 -9.67 3.58 -2.93
C PRO A 8 -10.57 2.82 -1.97
N LYS A 9 -11.29 1.84 -2.47
CA LYS A 9 -12.20 1.05 -1.67
C LYS A 9 -11.56 -0.28 -1.28
N ARG A 10 -10.89 -0.92 -2.21
CA ARG A 10 -10.30 -2.25 -2.03
C ARG A 10 -8.79 -2.10 -1.89
N VAL A 11 -8.26 -2.57 -0.75
CA VAL A 11 -6.84 -2.42 -0.42
C VAL A 11 -6.21 -3.79 -0.21
N LEU A 12 -5.11 -4.05 -0.88
CA LEU A 12 -4.29 -5.23 -0.58
C LEU A 12 -3.15 -4.81 0.34
N VAL A 13 -3.00 -5.52 1.46
CA VAL A 13 -1.92 -5.30 2.40
C VAL A 13 -0.90 -6.43 2.22
N LEU A 14 0.28 -6.08 1.75
CA LEU A 14 1.38 -7.02 1.55
C LEU A 14 2.44 -6.80 2.62
N ASP A 15 2.72 -7.82 3.40
CA ASP A 15 3.76 -7.79 4.42
C ASP A 15 4.20 -9.24 4.67
N ASP A 16 5.50 -9.49 4.75
CA ASP A 16 6.01 -10.84 5.01
C ASP A 16 5.67 -11.33 6.42
N ASP A 17 5.40 -10.42 7.33
CA ASP A 17 4.89 -10.74 8.66
C ASP A 17 3.37 -10.82 8.60
N ALA A 18 2.84 -12.05 8.71
CA ALA A 18 1.40 -12.30 8.61
C ALA A 18 0.60 -11.53 9.65
N ALA A 19 1.11 -11.43 10.88
CA ALA A 19 0.43 -10.70 11.94
C ALA A 19 0.32 -9.22 11.63
N MET A 20 1.39 -8.64 11.08
CA MET A 20 1.38 -7.22 10.70
C MET A 20 0.43 -6.97 9.54
N ALA A 21 0.43 -7.84 8.53
CA ALA A 21 -0.47 -7.72 7.40
C ALA A 21 -1.94 -7.79 7.85
N GLN A 22 -2.25 -8.75 8.71
CA GLN A 22 -3.61 -8.93 9.22
C GLN A 22 -4.04 -7.76 10.09
N THR A 23 -3.15 -7.25 10.92
CA THR A 23 -3.45 -6.10 11.78
C THR A 23 -3.76 -4.85 10.95
N ALA A 24 -2.93 -4.57 9.95
CA ALA A 24 -3.17 -3.42 9.08
C ALA A 24 -4.48 -3.56 8.30
N ALA A 25 -4.75 -4.76 7.78
CA ALA A 25 -6.00 -5.02 7.07
C ALA A 25 -7.21 -4.83 8.00
N LEU A 26 -7.11 -5.29 9.25
CA LEU A 26 -8.18 -5.12 10.23
C LEU A 26 -8.46 -3.65 10.51
N ILE A 27 -7.40 -2.85 10.68
CA ILE A 27 -7.53 -1.41 10.87
C ILE A 27 -8.26 -0.77 9.69
N LEU A 28 -7.81 -1.09 8.47
CA LEU A 28 -8.42 -0.55 7.25
C LEU A 28 -9.89 -0.95 7.12
N ASN A 29 -10.22 -2.19 7.44
CA ASN A 29 -11.61 -2.65 7.40
C ASN A 29 -12.48 -1.88 8.39
N ARG A 30 -11.96 -1.59 9.57
CA ARG A 30 -12.68 -0.79 10.57
C ARG A 30 -12.85 0.65 10.14
N LEU A 31 -11.96 1.15 9.28
CA LEU A 31 -12.06 2.50 8.75
C LEU A 31 -12.96 2.59 7.52
N GLY A 32 -13.53 1.48 7.07
CA GLY A 32 -14.48 1.46 5.98
C GLY A 32 -13.95 0.98 4.64
N TYR A 33 -12.68 0.58 4.58
CA TYR A 33 -12.11 -0.01 3.37
C TYR A 33 -12.39 -1.51 3.32
N GLU A 34 -12.25 -2.10 2.15
CA GLU A 34 -12.27 -3.54 1.96
C GLU A 34 -10.82 -4.02 1.83
N ALA A 35 -10.22 -4.42 2.93
CA ALA A 35 -8.80 -4.77 2.97
C ALA A 35 -8.61 -6.27 3.13
N GLN A 36 -7.61 -6.79 2.41
CA GLN A 36 -7.17 -8.17 2.53
C GLN A 36 -5.67 -8.20 2.73
N SER A 37 -5.20 -9.20 3.46
CA SER A 37 -3.78 -9.37 3.72
C SER A 37 -3.17 -10.46 2.84
N GLU A 38 -1.91 -10.28 2.50
CA GLU A 38 -1.14 -11.25 1.73
C GLU A 38 0.31 -11.20 2.19
N THR A 39 0.96 -12.34 2.29
CA THR A 39 2.37 -12.39 2.70
C THR A 39 3.31 -12.72 1.54
N ASN A 40 2.80 -13.15 0.41
CA ASN A 40 3.60 -13.58 -0.72
C ASN A 40 3.59 -12.51 -1.82
N PRO A 41 4.78 -11.91 -2.13
CA PRO A 41 4.83 -10.86 -3.16
C PRO A 41 4.36 -11.32 -4.54
N ALA A 42 4.70 -12.53 -4.96
CA ALA A 42 4.31 -13.03 -6.27
C ALA A 42 2.80 -13.17 -6.40
N LYS A 43 2.14 -13.69 -5.35
CA LYS A 43 0.68 -13.78 -5.32
C LYS A 43 0.04 -12.40 -5.32
N SER A 44 0.63 -11.46 -4.57
CA SER A 44 0.14 -10.08 -4.53
C SER A 44 0.18 -9.45 -5.91
N ILE A 45 1.29 -9.58 -6.61
CA ILE A 45 1.44 -9.01 -7.95
C ILE A 45 0.37 -9.58 -8.87
N ARG A 46 0.16 -10.89 -8.84
CA ARG A 46 -0.85 -11.53 -9.68
C ARG A 46 -2.25 -10.99 -9.41
N ARG A 47 -2.61 -10.87 -8.13
CA ARG A 47 -3.92 -10.35 -7.73
C ARG A 47 -4.11 -8.89 -8.12
N LEU A 48 -3.04 -8.11 -8.01
CA LEU A 48 -3.07 -6.70 -8.39
C LEU A 48 -3.23 -6.52 -9.90
N LEU A 49 -2.59 -7.39 -10.68
CA LEU A 49 -2.73 -7.36 -12.14
C LEU A 49 -4.12 -7.77 -12.61
N ASP A 50 -4.84 -8.55 -11.80
CA ASP A 50 -6.22 -8.94 -12.10
C ASP A 50 -7.25 -7.86 -11.73
N ASN A 51 -6.79 -6.66 -11.35
CA ASN A 51 -7.64 -5.51 -10.99
C ASN A 51 -8.58 -5.79 -9.81
N GLU A 52 -8.15 -6.63 -8.88
CA GLU A 52 -8.94 -6.93 -7.69
C GLU A 52 -8.89 -5.82 -6.63
N PHE A 53 -7.96 -4.88 -6.76
CA PHE A 53 -7.70 -3.87 -5.75
C PHE A 53 -7.52 -2.49 -6.35
N ASP A 54 -7.72 -1.48 -5.50
CA ASP A 54 -7.60 -0.07 -5.87
C ASP A 54 -6.35 0.57 -5.29
N LEU A 55 -5.74 -0.07 -4.29
CA LEU A 55 -4.54 0.42 -3.63
C LEU A 55 -3.73 -0.74 -3.07
N LEU A 56 -2.41 -0.61 -3.11
CA LEU A 56 -1.50 -1.53 -2.45
C LEU A 56 -0.82 -0.82 -1.27
N LEU A 57 -0.95 -1.40 -0.09
CA LEU A 57 -0.15 -1.02 1.08
C LEU A 57 0.88 -2.12 1.28
N THR A 58 2.16 -1.82 1.07
CA THR A 58 3.19 -2.84 1.09
C THR A 58 4.30 -2.54 2.08
N GLY A 59 4.76 -3.57 2.79
CA GLY A 59 5.99 -3.50 3.55
C GLY A 59 7.17 -3.22 2.62
N ASN A 60 8.25 -2.69 3.16
CA ASN A 60 9.45 -2.44 2.36
C ASN A 60 10.47 -3.57 2.47
N ARG A 61 10.71 -4.07 3.67
CA ARG A 61 11.70 -5.14 3.89
C ARG A 61 11.00 -6.48 3.90
N MET A 62 11.11 -7.19 2.78
CA MET A 62 10.53 -8.52 2.64
C MET A 62 11.57 -9.43 1.99
N PRO A 63 11.62 -10.73 2.36
CA PRO A 63 12.53 -11.66 1.70
C PRO A 63 12.25 -11.73 0.19
N GLY A 64 13.30 -11.64 -0.61
CA GLY A 64 13.22 -11.76 -2.05
C GLY A 64 12.90 -10.46 -2.76
N LEU A 65 11.88 -9.72 -2.35
CA LEU A 65 11.49 -8.46 -2.98
C LEU A 65 11.21 -7.41 -1.92
N ASN A 66 11.75 -6.21 -2.11
CA ASN A 66 11.36 -5.08 -1.27
C ASN A 66 10.19 -4.32 -1.91
N GLY A 67 9.65 -3.35 -1.18
CA GLY A 67 8.49 -2.58 -1.67
C GLY A 67 8.75 -1.82 -2.95
N PHE A 68 9.96 -1.28 -3.13
CA PHE A 68 10.34 -0.60 -4.36
C PHE A 68 10.38 -1.57 -5.54
N GLN A 69 10.89 -2.77 -5.32
CA GLN A 69 10.95 -3.79 -6.37
C GLN A 69 9.55 -4.24 -6.79
N VAL A 70 8.66 -4.40 -5.82
CA VAL A 70 7.25 -4.73 -6.12
C VAL A 70 6.63 -3.61 -6.96
N ALA A 71 6.83 -2.36 -6.57
CA ALA A 71 6.32 -1.21 -7.32
C ALA A 71 6.87 -1.20 -8.73
N HIS A 72 8.18 -1.37 -8.88
CA HIS A 72 8.82 -1.38 -10.18
C HIS A 72 8.26 -2.49 -11.09
N LEU A 73 8.11 -3.69 -10.55
CA LEU A 73 7.53 -4.80 -11.32
C LEU A 73 6.11 -4.49 -11.77
N LEU A 74 5.29 -3.95 -10.89
CA LEU A 74 3.91 -3.59 -11.25
C LEU A 74 3.87 -2.58 -12.39
N ARG A 75 4.73 -1.55 -12.33
CA ARG A 75 4.81 -0.54 -13.40
C ARG A 75 5.27 -1.17 -14.70
N THR A 76 6.28 -2.03 -14.65
CA THR A 76 6.79 -2.74 -15.82
C THR A 76 5.71 -3.60 -16.46
N MET A 77 4.82 -4.18 -15.65
CA MET A 77 3.74 -5.04 -16.13
C MET A 77 2.47 -4.26 -16.49
N GLY A 78 2.53 -2.94 -16.47
CA GLY A 78 1.45 -2.08 -16.94
C GLY A 78 0.45 -1.66 -15.87
N SER A 79 0.67 -2.02 -14.62
CA SER A 79 -0.23 -1.61 -13.54
C SER A 79 0.18 -0.23 -13.02
N MET A 80 -0.80 0.66 -12.93
CA MET A 80 -0.61 2.00 -12.38
C MET A 80 -1.25 2.14 -10.99
N ILE A 81 -1.46 1.04 -10.30
CA ILE A 81 -2.11 1.04 -9.00
C ILE A 81 -1.36 1.95 -8.00
N PRO A 82 -2.08 2.78 -7.23
CA PRO A 82 -1.45 3.58 -6.18
C PRO A 82 -0.82 2.68 -5.12
N ILE A 83 0.35 3.08 -4.61
CA ILE A 83 1.11 2.30 -3.65
C ILE A 83 1.51 3.17 -2.48
N ILE A 84 1.36 2.65 -1.26
CA ILE A 84 1.85 3.27 -0.03
C ILE A 84 2.78 2.26 0.65
N LEU A 85 3.95 2.73 1.12
CA LEU A 85 4.85 1.88 1.90
C LEU A 85 4.45 1.90 3.37
N HIS A 86 4.54 0.74 4.01
CA HIS A 86 4.30 0.57 5.44
C HIS A 86 5.53 -0.08 6.05
N THR A 87 6.39 0.70 6.69
CA THR A 87 7.71 0.25 7.10
C THR A 87 7.93 0.45 8.60
N GLY A 88 8.57 -0.55 9.22
CA GLY A 88 8.97 -0.46 10.63
C GLY A 88 10.41 -0.05 10.83
N GLY A 89 11.18 0.03 9.75
CA GLY A 89 12.60 0.37 9.84
C GLY A 89 12.85 1.86 9.96
N GLY A 90 13.98 2.19 10.54
CA GLY A 90 14.49 3.54 10.48
C GLY A 90 15.01 3.84 9.07
N GLY A 91 15.25 5.09 8.81
CA GLY A 91 15.79 5.50 7.54
C GLY A 91 14.87 6.47 6.83
N THR A 92 15.42 7.08 5.82
CA THR A 92 14.71 8.06 5.02
C THR A 92 14.55 7.50 3.61
N PHE A 93 13.49 7.93 2.95
CA PHE A 93 13.26 7.61 1.56
C PHE A 93 13.33 8.89 0.75
N ASP A 94 14.06 8.85 -0.36
CA ASP A 94 14.12 9.96 -1.28
C ASP A 94 12.76 10.10 -1.98
N SER A 95 12.17 11.30 -1.91
CA SER A 95 10.86 11.52 -2.51
C SER A 95 10.87 11.35 -4.02
N ASP A 96 12.00 11.61 -4.67
CA ASP A 96 12.12 11.39 -6.12
C ASP A 96 12.09 9.90 -6.45
N ASP A 97 12.76 9.07 -5.64
CA ASP A 97 12.74 7.62 -5.81
C ASP A 97 11.32 7.07 -5.64
N LEU A 98 10.61 7.55 -4.63
CA LEU A 98 9.21 7.16 -4.41
C LEU A 98 8.35 7.52 -5.62
N ARG A 99 8.52 8.72 -6.11
CA ARG A 99 7.71 9.23 -7.22
C ARG A 99 7.96 8.47 -8.51
N LEU A 100 9.21 8.07 -8.76
CA LEU A 100 9.59 7.34 -9.97
C LEU A 100 8.81 6.03 -10.13
N VAL A 101 8.50 5.37 -9.03
CA VAL A 101 7.75 4.10 -9.07
C VAL A 101 6.30 4.28 -8.64
N GLY A 102 5.83 5.52 -8.47
CA GLY A 102 4.44 5.79 -8.16
C GLY A 102 4.03 5.47 -6.73
N ILE A 103 4.98 5.52 -5.79
CA ILE A 103 4.67 5.36 -4.38
C ILE A 103 4.25 6.71 -3.82
N LEU A 104 3.04 6.76 -3.26
CA LEU A 104 2.43 8.00 -2.81
C LEU A 104 2.98 8.52 -1.50
N GLY A 105 3.43 7.64 -0.63
CA GLY A 105 3.96 8.03 0.66
C GLY A 105 4.36 6.84 1.50
N VAL A 106 4.83 7.13 2.71
CA VAL A 106 5.36 6.13 3.63
C VAL A 106 4.66 6.28 4.98
N ILE A 107 4.19 5.17 5.52
CA ILE A 107 3.63 5.11 6.87
C ILE A 107 4.57 4.27 7.72
N LYS A 108 4.98 4.81 8.86
CA LYS A 108 5.91 4.12 9.76
C LYS A 108 5.16 3.29 10.80
N LYS A 109 5.66 2.11 11.09
CA LYS A 109 5.19 1.24 12.17
C LYS A 109 5.96 1.55 13.46
N PRO A 110 5.40 1.23 14.61
CA PRO A 110 3.99 0.93 14.88
C PRO A 110 3.18 2.20 15.06
N LEU A 111 1.91 2.17 14.68
CA LEU A 111 1.02 3.30 14.87
C LEU A 111 -0.27 2.83 15.51
N SER A 112 -0.88 3.72 16.31
CA SER A 112 -2.26 3.51 16.76
C SER A 112 -3.21 3.57 15.56
N MET A 113 -4.45 3.11 15.76
CA MET A 113 -5.46 3.19 14.70
C MET A 113 -5.70 4.62 14.25
N ASN A 114 -5.73 5.57 15.19
CA ASN A 114 -5.93 6.98 14.85
C ASN A 114 -4.77 7.55 14.06
N GLU A 115 -3.54 7.24 14.46
CA GLU A 115 -2.35 7.70 13.75
C GLU A 115 -2.29 7.12 12.35
N PHE A 116 -2.61 5.83 12.21
CA PHE A 116 -2.66 5.17 10.91
C PHE A 116 -3.69 5.83 10.01
N ASN A 117 -4.89 6.07 10.55
CA ASN A 117 -5.96 6.72 9.79
C ASN A 117 -5.56 8.10 9.30
N LEU A 118 -4.96 8.91 10.17
CA LEU A 118 -4.51 10.25 9.80
C LEU A 118 -3.44 10.21 8.71
N ALA A 119 -2.46 9.31 8.85
CA ALA A 119 -1.39 9.19 7.87
C ALA A 119 -1.93 8.69 6.52
N PHE A 120 -2.77 7.67 6.55
CA PHE A 120 -3.32 7.06 5.35
C PHE A 120 -4.20 8.04 4.57
N THR A 121 -5.13 8.70 5.27
CA THR A 121 -6.03 9.67 4.63
C THR A 121 -5.28 10.90 4.15
N SER A 122 -4.28 11.36 4.90
CA SER A 122 -3.44 12.49 4.48
C SER A 122 -2.75 12.22 3.16
N ILE A 123 -2.14 11.05 3.03
CA ILE A 123 -1.45 10.67 1.79
C ILE A 123 -2.44 10.63 0.63
N LEU A 124 -3.61 10.03 0.84
CA LEU A 124 -4.62 9.92 -0.21
C LEU A 124 -5.16 11.28 -0.62
N GLN A 125 -5.39 12.19 0.33
CA GLN A 125 -5.91 13.52 0.04
C GLN A 125 -4.95 14.34 -0.82
N VAL A 126 -3.66 14.25 -0.55
CA VAL A 126 -2.64 14.98 -1.32
C VAL A 126 -2.66 14.55 -2.79
N HIS A 127 -3.00 13.29 -3.07
CA HIS A 127 -2.90 12.73 -4.41
C HIS A 127 -4.25 12.60 -5.14
N GLN A 128 -5.33 13.15 -4.56
CA GLN A 128 -6.66 13.08 -5.18
C GLN A 128 -7.01 14.30 -6.03
N ASN A 129 -6.21 15.31 -6.00
CA ASN A 129 -6.48 16.55 -6.75
C ASN A 129 -5.80 16.57 -8.09
#